data_6f92ecc5af3467cff6ca27f3b1d6cf69
#
_entry.id   6f92ecc5af3467cff6ca27f3b1d6cf69
#
_cell.length_a   1.000
_cell.length_b   1.000
_cell.length_c   1.000
_cell.angle_alpha   90.00
_cell.angle_beta   90.00
_cell.angle_gamma   90.00
#
_symmetry.space_group_name_H-M   'P 1'
#
loop_
_entity.id
_entity.type
_entity.pdbx_description
1 polymer ?
#
loop_
_entity_poly.entity_id
_entity_poly.type
_entity_poly.pdbx_seq_one_letter_code
_entity_poly.pdbx_strand_id
1 'polypeptide(L)'
;ILALVSVSAQAQEPLAVVVNKANPIDELSRSELIDLFMGKYVAFPNDDKAIPVELKGEHEVKIEFYQNLVGMPLSRVNAYWSRLRFTGRKRAAVFKPNEEELIAFIIANEQAIGYVPQSLITEDLKVVYILYE
;
A
#
# COMPACT_ATOMS: atom_id res chain seq x y z
N ILE A 1 -45.56 14.13 2.61
CA ILE A 1 -44.73 12.95 2.82
C ILE A 1 -43.32 13.28 2.38
N LEU A 2 -42.45 13.49 3.33
CA LEU A 2 -41.05 13.74 3.10
C LEU A 2 -40.34 12.41 3.00
N ALA A 3 -39.92 12.07 1.77
CA ALA A 3 -39.01 10.96 1.58
C ALA A 3 -37.64 11.41 2.11
N LEU A 4 -37.27 10.90 3.24
CA LEU A 4 -35.91 11.03 3.73
C LEU A 4 -34.98 10.18 2.83
N VAL A 5 -34.33 10.82 1.88
CA VAL A 5 -33.20 10.21 1.21
C VAL A 5 -32.03 10.33 2.20
N SER A 6 -31.81 9.31 2.99
CA SER A 6 -30.58 9.24 3.74
C SER A 6 -29.46 8.97 2.74
N VAL A 7 -28.75 10.02 2.40
CA VAL A 7 -27.44 9.86 1.75
C VAL A 7 -26.54 9.32 2.87
N SER A 8 -26.41 8.00 2.91
CA SER A 8 -25.36 7.41 3.70
C SER A 8 -24.05 7.86 3.06
N ALA A 9 -23.35 8.77 3.72
CA ALA A 9 -21.96 9.00 3.41
C ALA A 9 -21.29 7.63 3.50
N GLN A 10 -20.87 7.07 2.35
CA GLN A 10 -20.09 5.86 2.36
C GLN A 10 -18.78 6.17 3.08
N ALA A 11 -18.67 5.68 4.29
CA ALA A 11 -17.39 5.64 4.95
C ALA A 11 -16.46 4.85 4.03
N GLN A 12 -15.34 5.45 3.64
CA GLN A 12 -14.33 4.74 2.88
C GLN A 12 -13.91 3.53 3.69
N GLU A 13 -13.86 2.38 3.05
CA GLU A 13 -13.41 1.19 3.75
C GLU A 13 -11.93 1.28 4.10
N PRO A 14 -11.51 0.68 5.22
CA PRO A 14 -10.10 0.67 5.59
C PRO A 14 -9.25 0.03 4.51
N LEU A 15 -8.02 0.52 4.36
CA LEU A 15 -7.02 -0.10 3.51
C LEU A 15 -6.22 -1.10 4.33
N ALA A 16 -5.96 -2.25 3.75
CA ALA A 16 -5.13 -3.27 4.36
C ALA A 16 -3.79 -3.33 3.64
N VAL A 17 -2.71 -3.41 4.41
CA VAL A 17 -1.40 -3.73 3.86
C VAL A 17 -1.25 -5.24 3.91
N VAL A 18 -0.97 -5.82 2.77
CA VAL A 18 -0.98 -7.28 2.58
C VAL A 18 0.33 -7.78 2.01
N VAL A 19 0.66 -9.01 2.38
CA VAL A 19 1.78 -9.77 1.84
C VAL A 19 1.26 -11.11 1.32
N ASN A 20 2.13 -11.83 0.61
CA ASN A 20 1.84 -13.20 0.19
C ASN A 20 1.61 -14.07 1.42
N LYS A 21 0.67 -15.00 1.32
CA LYS A 21 0.33 -15.93 2.41
C LYS A 21 1.54 -16.70 2.94
N ALA A 22 2.49 -17.02 2.06
CA ALA A 22 3.70 -17.78 2.43
C ALA A 22 4.79 -16.91 3.08
N ASN A 23 4.62 -15.59 3.11
CA ASN A 23 5.58 -14.71 3.74
C ASN A 23 5.55 -14.94 5.26
N PRO A 24 6.72 -15.12 5.93
CA PRO A 24 6.75 -15.38 7.37
C PRO A 24 6.39 -14.18 8.24
N ILE A 25 6.33 -12.96 7.67
CA ILE A 25 5.95 -11.76 8.43
C ILE A 25 4.45 -11.80 8.75
N ASP A 26 4.10 -11.67 10.02
CA ASP A 26 2.70 -11.65 10.46
C ASP A 26 2.18 -10.25 10.72
N GLU A 27 3.06 -9.34 11.08
CA GLU A 27 2.68 -7.99 11.46
C GLU A 27 3.84 -7.02 11.19
N LEU A 28 3.50 -5.81 10.75
CA LEU A 28 4.45 -4.70 10.60
C LEU A 28 3.91 -3.49 11.32
N SER A 29 4.80 -2.71 11.93
CA SER A 29 4.43 -1.46 12.55
C SER A 29 4.24 -0.37 11.47
N ARG A 30 3.55 0.71 11.86
CA ARG A 30 3.39 1.88 10.98
C ARG A 30 4.75 2.43 10.54
N SER A 31 5.69 2.53 11.49
CA SER A 31 7.04 3.02 11.22
C SER A 31 7.77 2.15 10.21
N GLU A 32 7.66 0.83 10.34
CA GLU A 32 8.27 -0.11 9.40
C GLU A 32 7.68 0.02 8.00
N LEU A 33 6.36 0.23 7.89
CA LEU A 33 5.69 0.44 6.62
C LEU A 33 6.12 1.75 5.96
N ILE A 34 6.20 2.82 6.72
CA ILE A 34 6.68 4.11 6.21
C ILE A 34 8.10 3.95 5.65
N ASP A 35 8.98 3.28 6.37
CA ASP A 35 10.35 3.04 5.93
C ASP A 35 10.40 2.24 4.62
N LEU A 36 9.56 1.23 4.48
CA LEU A 36 9.50 0.43 3.25
C LEU A 36 8.95 1.23 2.06
N PHE A 37 7.82 1.91 2.25
CA PHE A 37 7.16 2.61 1.15
C PHE A 37 7.83 3.94 0.81
N MET A 38 8.58 4.54 1.72
CA MET A 38 9.36 5.74 1.46
C MET A 38 10.83 5.44 1.11
N GLY A 39 11.18 4.17 0.96
CA GLY A 39 12.49 3.76 0.42
C GLY A 39 13.65 3.85 1.39
N LYS A 40 13.39 3.95 2.69
CA LYS A 40 14.45 3.96 3.69
C LYS A 40 15.06 2.57 3.87
N TYR A 41 14.24 1.53 3.81
CA TYR A 41 14.67 0.13 3.85
C TYR A 41 14.10 -0.62 2.65
N VAL A 42 14.83 -1.64 2.21
CA VAL A 42 14.42 -2.53 1.11
C VAL A 42 14.21 -3.96 1.58
N ALA A 43 14.11 -4.15 2.89
CA ALA A 43 13.97 -5.46 3.51
C ALA A 43 12.93 -5.42 4.63
N PHE A 44 12.31 -6.58 4.87
CA PHE A 44 11.46 -6.79 6.06
C PHE A 44 12.32 -6.87 7.32
N PRO A 45 11.71 -6.77 8.54
CA PRO A 45 12.48 -6.86 9.78
C PRO A 45 13.29 -8.14 9.95
N ASN A 46 12.93 -9.23 9.24
CA ASN A 46 13.67 -10.49 9.25
C ASN A 46 14.80 -10.55 8.22
N ASP A 47 15.15 -9.41 7.59
CA ASP A 47 16.16 -9.25 6.56
C ASP A 47 15.80 -9.85 5.18
N ASP A 48 14.63 -10.44 5.02
CA ASP A 48 14.16 -10.86 3.71
C ASP A 48 13.84 -9.64 2.83
N LYS A 49 14.21 -9.72 1.55
CA LYS A 49 13.93 -8.64 0.60
C LYS A 49 12.44 -8.33 0.55
N ALA A 50 12.10 -7.04 0.56
CA ALA A 50 10.74 -6.56 0.40
C ALA A 50 10.60 -5.87 -0.95
N ILE A 51 9.54 -6.22 -1.69
CA ILE A 51 9.21 -5.60 -2.98
C ILE A 51 7.88 -4.87 -2.81
N PRO A 52 7.88 -3.54 -2.60
CA PRO A 52 6.64 -2.77 -2.56
C PRO A 52 5.96 -2.81 -3.93
N VAL A 53 4.66 -3.07 -3.93
CA VAL A 53 3.84 -3.05 -5.13
C VAL A 53 2.83 -1.93 -4.98
N GLU A 54 2.77 -1.04 -5.96
CA GLU A 54 1.95 0.16 -5.90
C GLU A 54 1.07 0.30 -7.13
N LEU A 55 0.02 1.08 -6.97
CA LEU A 55 -0.84 1.46 -8.08
C LEU A 55 -0.18 2.60 -8.87
N LYS A 56 -0.35 2.56 -10.20
CA LYS A 56 0.18 3.60 -11.09
C LYS A 56 -0.62 4.89 -10.99
N GLY A 57 0.08 6.02 -11.16
CA GLY A 57 -0.54 7.31 -11.37
C GLY A 57 -1.27 7.87 -10.16
N GLU A 58 -2.39 8.55 -10.39
CA GLU A 58 -3.18 9.22 -9.37
C GLU A 58 -4.41 8.39 -8.95
N HIS A 59 -4.21 7.09 -8.71
CA HIS A 59 -5.28 6.20 -8.28
C HIS A 59 -5.77 6.60 -6.88
N GLU A 60 -7.10 6.64 -6.69
CA GLU A 60 -7.71 7.03 -5.40
C GLU A 60 -7.20 6.24 -4.22
N VAL A 61 -7.05 4.94 -4.37
CA VAL A 61 -6.56 4.06 -3.29
C VAL A 61 -5.12 4.41 -2.92
N LYS A 62 -4.30 4.76 -3.90
CA LYS A 62 -2.92 5.19 -3.66
C LYS A 62 -2.88 6.52 -2.93
N ILE A 63 -3.71 7.48 -3.34
CA ILE A 63 -3.82 8.80 -2.68
C ILE A 63 -4.19 8.62 -1.22
N GLU A 64 -5.21 7.80 -0.95
CA GLU A 64 -5.68 7.48 0.39
C GLU A 64 -4.61 6.78 1.23
N PHE A 65 -3.90 5.82 0.62
CA PHE A 65 -2.84 5.09 1.28
C PHE A 65 -1.76 6.03 1.84
N TYR A 66 -1.23 6.91 1.00
CA TYR A 66 -0.18 7.84 1.43
C TYR A 66 -0.71 8.89 2.41
N GLN A 67 -1.94 9.36 2.23
CA GLN A 67 -2.55 10.30 3.17
C GLN A 67 -2.70 9.65 4.55
N ASN A 68 -3.16 8.43 4.63
CA ASN A 68 -3.42 7.74 5.89
C ASN A 68 -2.13 7.20 6.54
N LEU A 69 -1.17 6.75 5.74
CA LEU A 69 0.07 6.20 6.27
C LEU A 69 1.07 7.29 6.67
N VAL A 70 1.32 8.24 5.77
CA VAL A 70 2.41 9.22 5.90
C VAL A 70 1.88 10.63 6.19
N GLY A 71 0.60 10.88 5.95
CA GLY A 71 0.02 12.22 6.10
C GLY A 71 0.43 13.17 4.98
N MET A 72 0.78 12.65 3.81
CA MET A 72 1.23 13.45 2.67
C MET A 72 0.29 13.33 1.48
N PRO A 73 -0.01 14.44 0.78
CA PRO A 73 -0.66 14.35 -0.51
C PRO A 73 0.29 13.70 -1.54
N LEU A 74 -0.30 13.06 -2.55
CA LEU A 74 0.48 12.32 -3.55
C LEU A 74 1.49 13.21 -4.28
N SER A 75 1.16 14.48 -4.52
CA SER A 75 2.09 15.44 -5.14
C SER A 75 3.39 15.59 -4.35
N ARG A 76 3.29 15.58 -3.02
CA ARG A 76 4.46 15.68 -2.16
C ARG A 76 5.27 14.39 -2.15
N VAL A 77 4.59 13.24 -2.18
CA VAL A 77 5.25 11.93 -2.30
C VAL A 77 6.01 11.85 -3.63
N ASN A 78 5.40 12.29 -4.72
CA ASN A 78 6.05 12.32 -6.03
C ASN A 78 7.27 13.25 -6.05
N ALA A 79 7.18 14.41 -5.40
CA ALA A 79 8.30 15.35 -5.29
C ALA A 79 9.46 14.74 -4.46
N TYR A 80 9.13 14.03 -3.39
CA TYR A 80 10.11 13.32 -2.58
C TYR A 80 10.88 12.29 -3.42
N TRP A 81 10.19 11.47 -4.20
CA TRP A 81 10.84 10.47 -5.04
C TRP A 81 11.63 11.08 -6.19
N SER A 82 11.17 12.21 -6.74
CA SER A 82 11.94 12.95 -7.76
C SER A 82 13.28 13.41 -7.21
N ARG A 83 13.28 13.95 -5.98
CA ARG A 83 14.53 14.37 -5.32
C ARG A 83 15.48 13.21 -5.08
N LEU A 84 14.97 12.06 -4.66
CA LEU A 84 15.81 10.89 -4.46
C LEU A 84 16.43 10.38 -5.75
N ARG A 85 15.70 10.46 -6.87
CA ARG A 85 16.20 10.09 -8.18
C ARG A 85 17.40 10.94 -8.60
N PHE A 86 17.38 12.24 -8.29
CA PHE A 86 18.52 13.13 -8.56
C PHE A 86 19.77 12.73 -7.78
N THR A 87 19.63 12.04 -6.67
CA THR A 87 20.78 11.53 -5.90
C THR A 87 21.22 10.14 -6.36
N GLY A 88 20.67 9.62 -7.44
CA GLY A 88 21.01 8.30 -7.98
C GLY A 88 20.27 7.14 -7.32
N ARG A 89 19.32 7.41 -6.42
CA ARG A 89 18.58 6.36 -5.72
C ARG A 89 17.46 5.81 -6.58
N LYS A 90 17.46 4.50 -6.81
CA LYS A 90 16.39 3.83 -7.56
C LYS A 90 15.29 3.37 -6.63
N ARG A 91 14.05 3.59 -7.05
CA ARG A 91 12.89 3.07 -6.34
C ARG A 91 12.70 1.59 -6.68
N ALA A 92 12.70 0.74 -5.66
CA ALA A 92 12.56 -0.71 -5.84
C ALA A 92 11.09 -1.15 -6.01
N ALA A 93 10.15 -0.23 -6.12
CA ALA A 93 8.72 -0.54 -6.22
C ALA A 93 8.32 -1.03 -7.60
N VAL A 94 7.34 -1.94 -7.63
CA VAL A 94 6.68 -2.40 -8.85
C VAL A 94 5.33 -1.69 -8.96
N PHE A 95 5.00 -1.16 -10.14
CA PHE A 95 3.76 -0.40 -10.36
C PHE A 95 2.79 -1.21 -11.22
N LYS A 96 1.55 -1.30 -10.76
CA LYS A 96 0.47 -1.99 -11.46
C LYS A 96 -0.69 -1.05 -11.76
N PRO A 97 -1.40 -1.24 -12.88
CA PRO A 97 -2.45 -0.30 -13.29
C PRO A 97 -3.72 -0.37 -12.45
N ASN A 98 -3.98 -1.49 -11.78
CA ASN A 98 -5.18 -1.67 -10.97
C ASN A 98 -4.95 -2.66 -9.82
N GLU A 99 -5.93 -2.77 -8.92
CA GLU A 99 -5.83 -3.63 -7.75
C GLU A 99 -5.78 -5.11 -8.10
N GLU A 100 -6.49 -5.52 -9.15
CA GLU A 100 -6.49 -6.92 -9.59
C GLU A 100 -5.09 -7.39 -9.96
N GLU A 101 -4.36 -6.59 -10.74
CA GLU A 101 -2.99 -6.93 -11.14
C GLU A 101 -2.00 -6.78 -9.98
N LEU A 102 -2.24 -5.82 -9.07
CA LEU A 102 -1.44 -5.68 -7.86
C LEU A 102 -1.55 -6.94 -6.99
N ILE A 103 -2.77 -7.40 -6.76
CA ILE A 103 -3.03 -8.62 -5.98
C ILE A 103 -2.40 -9.84 -6.65
N ALA A 104 -2.55 -9.97 -7.97
CA ALA A 104 -1.96 -11.07 -8.72
C ALA A 104 -0.44 -11.12 -8.56
N PHE A 105 0.20 -9.97 -8.56
CA PHE A 105 1.65 -9.89 -8.35
C PHE A 105 2.04 -10.35 -6.94
N ILE A 106 1.30 -9.95 -5.93
CA ILE A 106 1.56 -10.36 -4.54
C ILE A 106 1.39 -11.86 -4.37
N ILE A 107 0.34 -12.43 -4.97
CA ILE A 107 0.08 -13.88 -4.91
C ILE A 107 1.22 -14.66 -5.59
N ALA A 108 1.79 -14.13 -6.65
CA ALA A 108 2.87 -14.77 -7.40
C ALA A 108 4.26 -14.57 -6.80
N ASN A 109 4.42 -13.67 -5.82
CA ASN A 109 5.74 -13.29 -5.28
C ASN A 109 5.72 -13.21 -3.76
N GLU A 110 6.43 -14.12 -3.10
CA GLU A 110 6.49 -14.17 -1.63
C GLU A 110 7.08 -12.92 -0.99
N GLN A 111 7.88 -12.15 -1.72
CA GLN A 111 8.55 -10.95 -1.22
C GLN A 111 7.75 -9.68 -1.42
N ALA A 112 6.60 -9.76 -2.08
CA ALA A 112 5.80 -8.59 -2.41
C ALA A 112 5.01 -8.09 -1.20
N ILE A 113 4.85 -6.77 -1.11
CA ILE A 113 4.00 -6.11 -0.13
C ILE A 113 3.23 -5.00 -0.83
N GLY A 114 1.95 -4.90 -0.57
CA GLY A 114 1.10 -3.90 -1.21
C GLY A 114 -0.06 -3.50 -0.32
N TYR A 115 -0.92 -2.65 -0.85
CA TYR A 115 -2.10 -2.15 -0.15
C TYR A 115 -3.33 -2.34 -1.01
N VAL A 116 -4.42 -2.74 -0.38
CA VAL A 116 -5.70 -2.98 -1.06
C VAL A 116 -6.85 -2.57 -0.16
N PRO A 117 -8.01 -2.22 -0.72
CA PRO A 117 -9.23 -2.11 0.09
C PRO A 117 -9.50 -3.43 0.81
N GLN A 118 -9.96 -3.34 2.04
CA GLN A 118 -10.17 -4.52 2.88
C GLN A 118 -11.11 -5.56 2.24
N SER A 119 -12.08 -5.11 1.45
CA SER A 119 -13.03 -5.99 0.76
C SER A 119 -12.39 -6.90 -0.29
N LEU A 120 -11.17 -6.59 -0.74
CA LEU A 120 -10.47 -7.38 -1.77
C LEU A 120 -9.54 -8.44 -1.19
N ILE A 121 -9.48 -8.59 0.12
CA ILE A 121 -8.63 -9.57 0.78
C ILE A 121 -9.18 -10.97 0.52
N THR A 122 -8.29 -11.88 0.09
CA THR A 122 -8.59 -13.29 -0.12
C THR A 122 -7.72 -14.17 0.77
N GLU A 123 -7.96 -15.48 0.75
CA GLU A 123 -7.17 -16.45 1.52
C GLU A 123 -5.70 -16.51 1.09
N ASP A 124 -5.38 -16.03 -0.12
CA ASP A 124 -4.02 -16.02 -0.64
C ASP A 124 -3.19 -14.84 -0.15
N LEU A 125 -3.82 -13.92 0.57
CA LEU A 125 -3.19 -12.72 1.11
C LEU A 125 -3.19 -12.75 2.63
N LYS A 126 -2.12 -12.22 3.21
CA LYS A 126 -2.02 -12.07 4.66
C LYS A 126 -1.95 -10.59 5.01
N VAL A 127 -2.85 -10.14 5.90
CA VAL A 127 -2.88 -8.75 6.36
C VAL A 127 -1.81 -8.56 7.43
N VAL A 128 -0.93 -7.57 7.24
CA VAL A 128 0.12 -7.23 8.20
C VAL A 128 -0.13 -5.90 8.90
N TYR A 129 -1.05 -5.09 8.38
CA TYR A 129 -1.45 -3.81 8.98
C TYR A 129 -2.78 -3.35 8.40
N ILE A 130 -3.59 -2.68 9.20
CA ILE A 130 -4.84 -2.08 8.72
C ILE A 130 -4.76 -0.57 8.96
N LEU A 131 -4.97 0.20 7.89
CA LEU A 131 -5.02 1.66 7.94
C LEU A 131 -6.45 2.11 8.14
N TYR A 132 -6.77 2.55 9.34
CA TYR A 132 -8.03 3.23 9.63
C TYR A 132 -7.86 4.73 9.35
N GLU A 133 -8.96 5.36 8.96
CA GLU A 133 -8.98 6.81 8.76
C GLU A 133 -8.67 7.58 10.05
#